data_d32bca53e7ef57bfc696ef48bf91cbb0
#
_entry.id   d32bca53e7ef57bfc696ef48bf91cbb0
#
_cell.length_a   1.000
_cell.length_b   1.000
_cell.length_c   1.000
_cell.angle_alpha   90.00
_cell.angle_beta   90.00
_cell.angle_gamma   90.00
#
_symmetry.space_group_name_H-M   'P 1'
#
loop_
_entity.id
_entity.type
_entity.pdbx_description
1 polymer ?
#
loop_
_entity_poly.entity_id
_entity_poly.type
_entity_poly.pdbx_seq_one_letter_code
_entity_poly.pdbx_strand_id
1 'polypeptide(L)'
;MCSFFIIEGMVQFESSIKFVPYNQERVYNKLEDLNNLSGIKERLEQVREKVGDKIQDVAFDRDSLTLTVQGMNVTLRIIEREPCKCIKFEGDHSPIPLNLWIQILPVTSEDAKMKVTIRAEVNMFMKAMVSKPLQEGVEKLAEMLAMIHY
;
A
#
# COMPACT_ATOMS: atom_id res chain seq x y z
N MET A 1 -6.60 7.03 -14.97
CA MET A 1 -5.32 7.35 -14.31
C MET A 1 -5.59 8.00 -12.96
N CYS A 2 -4.95 7.51 -11.92
CA CYS A 2 -5.11 8.13 -10.61
C CYS A 2 -4.45 9.50 -10.60
N SER A 3 -5.24 10.54 -10.34
CA SER A 3 -4.77 11.91 -10.29
C SER A 3 -4.62 12.36 -8.85
N PHE A 4 -3.59 13.16 -8.59
CA PHE A 4 -3.37 13.72 -7.27
C PHE A 4 -3.45 15.25 -7.35
N PHE A 5 -4.07 15.81 -6.32
CA PHE A 5 -4.00 17.25 -6.09
C PHE A 5 -3.31 17.44 -4.75
N ILE A 6 -2.27 18.26 -4.75
CA ILE A 6 -1.60 18.64 -3.52
C ILE A 6 -2.34 19.86 -2.97
N ILE A 7 -2.99 19.68 -1.83
CA ILE A 7 -3.70 20.73 -1.13
C ILE A 7 -2.87 21.10 0.10
N GLU A 8 -2.89 22.36 0.45
CA GLU A 8 -2.23 22.83 1.66
C GLU A 8 -2.68 22.04 2.89
N GLY A 9 -1.72 21.56 3.70
CA GLY A 9 -1.99 20.68 4.82
C GLY A 9 -1.93 19.20 4.48
N MET A 10 -1.76 18.86 3.21
CA MET A 10 -1.60 17.48 2.76
C MET A 10 -0.13 17.13 2.56
N VAL A 11 0.27 15.93 2.97
CA VAL A 11 1.59 15.37 2.70
C VAL A 11 1.43 14.11 1.87
N GLN A 12 2.37 13.90 0.95
CA GLN A 12 2.35 12.76 0.04
C GLN A 12 3.70 12.05 0.09
N PHE A 13 3.66 10.74 0.19
CA PHE A 13 4.85 9.90 0.18
C PHE A 13 4.68 8.83 -0.88
N GLU A 14 5.73 8.56 -1.63
CA GLU A 14 5.74 7.57 -2.68
C GLU A 14 6.84 6.55 -2.41
N SER A 15 6.54 5.28 -2.68
CA SER A 15 7.57 4.25 -2.66
C SER A 15 8.46 4.37 -3.90
N SER A 16 9.60 3.70 -3.88
CA SER A 16 10.34 3.45 -5.10
C SER A 16 9.53 2.53 -6.01
N ILE A 17 9.85 2.55 -7.30
CA ILE A 17 9.21 1.67 -8.27
C ILE A 17 9.73 0.25 -8.07
N LYS A 18 8.80 -0.71 -7.98
CA LYS A 18 9.12 -2.13 -7.83
C LYS A 18 8.75 -2.87 -9.10
N PHE A 19 9.65 -3.67 -9.60
CA PHE A 19 9.42 -4.51 -10.78
C PHE A 19 8.96 -5.89 -10.32
N VAL A 20 7.92 -6.42 -10.97
CA VAL A 20 7.38 -7.74 -10.67
C VAL A 20 7.34 -8.59 -11.94
N PRO A 21 7.70 -9.89 -11.87
CA PRO A 21 7.77 -10.76 -13.05
C PRO A 21 6.40 -11.32 -13.45
N TYR A 22 5.38 -10.48 -13.41
CA TYR A 22 4.01 -10.84 -13.78
C TYR A 22 3.38 -9.69 -14.54
N ASN A 23 2.47 -9.98 -15.48
CA ASN A 23 1.85 -8.92 -16.26
C ASN A 23 0.87 -8.09 -15.41
N GLN A 24 0.55 -6.91 -15.91
CA GLN A 24 -0.29 -5.93 -15.26
C GLN A 24 -1.67 -6.50 -14.86
N GLU A 25 -2.30 -7.21 -15.76
CA GLU A 25 -3.61 -7.81 -15.54
C GLU A 25 -3.58 -8.84 -14.40
N ARG A 26 -2.56 -9.66 -14.37
CA ARG A 26 -2.40 -10.69 -13.35
C ARG A 26 -2.19 -10.08 -11.96
N VAL A 27 -1.37 -9.03 -11.88
CA VAL A 27 -1.15 -8.30 -10.63
C VAL A 27 -2.45 -7.67 -10.15
N TYR A 28 -3.15 -6.98 -11.03
CA TYR A 28 -4.41 -6.35 -10.70
C TYR A 28 -5.46 -7.35 -10.23
N ASN A 29 -5.64 -8.45 -10.96
CA ASN A 29 -6.65 -9.45 -10.64
C ASN A 29 -6.43 -10.08 -9.27
N LYS A 30 -5.20 -10.20 -8.83
CA LYS A 30 -4.93 -10.68 -7.48
C LYS A 30 -5.21 -9.64 -6.42
N LEU A 31 -4.84 -8.39 -6.68
CA LEU A 31 -4.99 -7.31 -5.70
C LEU A 31 -6.41 -6.74 -5.61
N GLU A 32 -7.25 -6.94 -6.62
CA GLU A 32 -8.62 -6.43 -6.58
C GLU A 32 -9.49 -7.09 -5.51
N ASP A 33 -9.12 -8.30 -5.10
CA ASP A 33 -9.74 -9.01 -3.99
C ASP A 33 -8.63 -9.34 -2.98
N LEU A 34 -8.62 -8.62 -1.88
CA LEU A 34 -7.55 -8.72 -0.90
C LEU A 34 -7.54 -10.06 -0.15
N ASN A 35 -8.61 -10.86 -0.24
CA ASN A 35 -8.60 -12.23 0.28
C ASN A 35 -7.54 -13.10 -0.40
N ASN A 36 -7.18 -12.77 -1.63
CA ASN A 36 -6.12 -13.47 -2.35
C ASN A 36 -4.74 -13.28 -1.70
N LEU A 37 -4.62 -12.32 -0.80
CA LEU A 37 -3.38 -12.03 -0.08
C LEU A 37 -3.30 -12.71 1.29
N SER A 38 -4.31 -13.50 1.67
CA SER A 38 -4.35 -14.13 2.99
C SER A 38 -3.13 -15.03 3.27
N GLY A 39 -2.54 -15.62 2.24
CA GLY A 39 -1.31 -16.40 2.37
C GLY A 39 -0.07 -15.60 2.76
N ILE A 40 -0.13 -14.28 2.68
CA ILE A 40 1.00 -13.43 3.05
C ILE A 40 1.31 -13.49 4.54
N LYS A 41 0.32 -13.84 5.37
CA LYS A 41 0.53 -14.01 6.80
C LYS A 41 1.57 -15.09 7.12
N GLU A 42 1.57 -16.15 6.34
CA GLU A 42 2.54 -17.24 6.51
C GLU A 42 3.96 -16.80 6.15
N ARG A 43 4.06 -15.79 5.28
CA ARG A 43 5.34 -15.23 4.86
C ARG A 43 5.76 -14.02 5.66
N LEU A 44 4.87 -13.52 6.51
CA LEU A 44 5.12 -12.28 7.26
C LEU A 44 6.37 -12.40 8.13
N GLU A 45 6.62 -13.57 8.71
CA GLU A 45 7.82 -13.78 9.51
C GLU A 45 9.10 -13.75 8.69
N GLN A 46 9.06 -14.29 7.46
CA GLN A 46 10.20 -14.20 6.54
C GLN A 46 10.41 -12.77 6.07
N VAL A 47 9.31 -12.03 5.91
CA VAL A 47 9.31 -10.64 5.47
C VAL A 47 9.78 -9.72 6.61
N ARG A 48 9.48 -10.05 7.87
CA ARG A 48 9.90 -9.26 9.03
C ARG A 48 11.39 -9.05 9.11
N GLU A 49 12.18 -9.99 8.67
CA GLU A 49 13.64 -9.84 8.62
C GLU A 49 14.06 -8.73 7.66
N LYS A 50 13.28 -8.49 6.60
CA LYS A 50 13.57 -7.47 5.59
C LYS A 50 12.90 -6.14 5.89
N VAL A 51 11.65 -6.17 6.38
CA VAL A 51 10.87 -4.94 6.62
C VAL A 51 10.93 -4.47 8.07
N GLY A 52 11.53 -5.26 8.96
CA GLY A 52 11.63 -4.95 10.38
C GLY A 52 10.31 -5.19 11.11
N ASP A 53 10.27 -4.81 12.39
CA ASP A 53 9.12 -5.03 13.26
C ASP A 53 8.04 -3.96 13.15
N LYS A 54 8.10 -3.09 12.15
CA LYS A 54 7.18 -1.96 12.02
C LYS A 54 5.77 -2.40 11.67
N ILE A 55 5.63 -3.44 10.83
CA ILE A 55 4.33 -4.03 10.55
C ILE A 55 4.22 -5.29 11.39
N GLN A 56 3.40 -5.23 12.44
CA GLN A 56 3.28 -6.30 13.42
C GLN A 56 2.27 -7.35 13.02
N ASP A 57 1.19 -6.94 12.37
CA ASP A 57 0.16 -7.85 11.90
C ASP A 57 -0.54 -7.28 10.67
N VAL A 58 -1.10 -8.18 9.87
CA VAL A 58 -1.86 -7.83 8.67
C VAL A 58 -3.09 -8.73 8.62
N ALA A 59 -4.26 -8.12 8.48
CA ALA A 59 -5.51 -8.84 8.31
C ALA A 59 -6.17 -8.38 7.01
N PHE A 60 -6.71 -9.32 6.24
CA PHE A 60 -7.34 -9.02 4.95
C PHE A 60 -8.80 -9.42 4.96
N ASP A 61 -9.61 -8.57 4.32
CA ASP A 61 -10.96 -8.86 3.90
C ASP A 61 -11.01 -8.59 2.39
N ARG A 62 -12.10 -8.87 1.73
CA ARG A 62 -12.22 -8.67 0.29
C ARG A 62 -11.90 -7.23 -0.13
N ASP A 63 -12.44 -6.27 0.61
CA ASP A 63 -12.36 -4.85 0.24
C ASP A 63 -11.56 -4.04 1.25
N SER A 64 -10.93 -4.67 2.23
CA SER A 64 -10.20 -3.94 3.26
C SER A 64 -8.96 -4.68 3.73
N LEU A 65 -8.07 -3.91 4.30
CA LEU A 65 -6.79 -4.34 4.81
C LEU A 65 -6.57 -3.63 6.14
N THR A 66 -6.31 -4.40 7.19
CA THR A 66 -5.96 -3.84 8.51
C THR A 66 -4.51 -4.14 8.82
N LEU A 67 -3.77 -3.09 9.12
CA LEU A 67 -2.36 -3.18 9.51
C LEU A 67 -2.21 -2.79 10.97
N THR A 68 -1.41 -3.55 11.70
CA THR A 68 -0.96 -3.15 13.03
C THR A 68 0.47 -2.62 12.90
N VAL A 69 0.63 -1.32 13.08
CA VAL A 69 1.90 -0.62 12.91
C VAL A 69 2.22 0.10 14.20
N GLN A 70 3.32 -0.27 14.86
CA GLN A 70 3.77 0.36 16.10
C GLN A 70 2.66 0.42 17.18
N GLY A 71 1.91 -0.67 17.33
CA GLY A 71 0.83 -0.76 18.29
C GLY A 71 -0.48 -0.09 17.90
N MET A 72 -0.55 0.52 16.71
CA MET A 72 -1.76 1.14 16.20
C MET A 72 -2.38 0.31 15.09
N ASN A 73 -3.70 0.19 15.10
CA ASN A 73 -4.44 -0.46 14.04
C ASN A 73 -4.89 0.57 13.01
N VAL A 74 -4.55 0.33 11.75
CA VAL A 74 -4.96 1.17 10.63
C VAL A 74 -5.71 0.29 9.64
N THR A 75 -6.97 0.63 9.36
CA THR A 75 -7.78 -0.07 8.38
C THR A 75 -7.89 0.77 7.11
N LEU A 76 -7.55 0.16 5.99
CA LEU A 76 -7.64 0.76 4.66
C LEU A 76 -8.71 0.02 3.87
N ARG A 77 -9.67 0.76 3.33
CA ARG A 77 -10.76 0.19 2.54
C ARG A 77 -10.60 0.60 1.08
N ILE A 78 -10.80 -0.36 0.17
CA ILE A 78 -10.81 -0.06 -1.26
C ILE A 78 -12.05 0.76 -1.58
N ILE A 79 -11.86 1.94 -2.15
CA ILE A 79 -12.96 2.83 -2.57
C ILE A 79 -13.05 2.99 -4.07
N GLU A 80 -12.00 2.65 -4.80
CA GLU A 80 -11.98 2.76 -6.24
C GLU A 80 -11.07 1.69 -6.83
N ARG A 81 -11.55 1.06 -7.90
CA ARG A 81 -10.76 0.11 -8.68
C ARG A 81 -10.73 0.58 -10.12
N GLU A 82 -9.54 0.87 -10.63
CA GLU A 82 -9.32 1.18 -12.04
C GLU A 82 -8.66 -0.05 -12.66
N PRO A 83 -9.37 -0.83 -13.48
CA PRO A 83 -8.90 -2.12 -13.97
C PRO A 83 -7.50 -2.05 -14.57
N CYS A 84 -6.66 -2.96 -14.11
CA CYS A 84 -5.26 -3.14 -14.51
C CYS A 84 -4.31 -1.99 -14.19
N LYS A 85 -4.82 -0.86 -13.65
CA LYS A 85 -3.98 0.34 -13.47
C LYS A 85 -3.79 0.76 -12.03
N CYS A 86 -4.86 0.73 -11.23
CA CYS A 86 -4.78 1.35 -9.90
C CYS A 86 -5.87 0.82 -8.98
N ILE A 87 -5.52 0.72 -7.70
CA ILE A 87 -6.47 0.44 -6.63
C ILE A 87 -6.30 1.55 -5.61
N LYS A 88 -7.39 2.25 -5.29
CA LYS A 88 -7.39 3.35 -4.33
C LYS A 88 -8.04 2.92 -3.03
N PHE A 89 -7.37 3.24 -1.94
CA PHE A 89 -7.84 2.96 -0.59
C PHE A 89 -8.09 4.25 0.18
N GLU A 90 -9.01 4.18 1.12
CA GLU A 90 -9.26 5.25 2.07
C GLU A 90 -9.09 4.70 3.48
N GLY A 91 -8.51 5.51 4.38
CA GLY A 91 -8.43 5.16 5.78
C GLY A 91 -9.81 5.16 6.41
N ASP A 92 -10.25 3.99 6.90
CA ASP A 92 -11.54 3.84 7.55
C ASP A 92 -11.42 4.02 9.06
N HIS A 93 -10.42 3.36 9.65
CA HIS A 93 -10.07 3.54 11.05
C HIS A 93 -8.59 3.88 11.12
N SER A 94 -8.29 5.15 11.00
CA SER A 94 -6.92 5.65 11.09
C SER A 94 -6.89 6.91 11.95
N PRO A 95 -5.77 7.17 12.64
CA PRO A 95 -5.66 8.35 13.50
C PRO A 95 -5.69 9.67 12.73
N ILE A 96 -5.42 9.61 11.42
CA ILE A 96 -5.47 10.78 10.53
C ILE A 96 -6.17 10.40 9.23
N PRO A 97 -6.84 11.35 8.54
CA PRO A 97 -7.38 11.08 7.21
C PRO A 97 -6.27 10.74 6.24
N LEU A 98 -6.42 9.64 5.51
CA LEU A 98 -5.41 9.25 4.53
C LEU A 98 -6.02 8.48 3.36
N ASN A 99 -5.32 8.54 2.23
CA ASN A 99 -5.60 7.73 1.05
C ASN A 99 -4.32 7.03 0.63
N LEU A 100 -4.49 5.86 0.04
CA LEU A 100 -3.38 5.06 -0.45
C LEU A 100 -3.72 4.58 -1.86
N TRP A 101 -2.74 4.61 -2.74
CA TRP A 101 -2.88 4.12 -4.11
C TRP A 101 -1.85 3.05 -4.38
N ILE A 102 -2.29 1.94 -4.96
CA ILE A 102 -1.40 0.95 -5.55
C ILE A 102 -1.51 1.15 -7.05
N GLN A 103 -0.46 1.64 -7.67
CA GLN A 103 -0.39 1.92 -9.09
C GLN A 103 0.36 0.79 -9.80
N ILE A 104 -0.21 0.28 -10.89
CA ILE A 104 0.35 -0.84 -11.65
C ILE A 104 0.51 -0.39 -13.08
N LEU A 105 1.73 -0.50 -13.62
CA LEU A 105 2.04 -0.08 -14.98
C LEU A 105 2.71 -1.24 -15.73
N PRO A 106 2.44 -1.40 -17.02
CA PRO A 106 3.09 -2.44 -17.81
C PRO A 106 4.54 -2.07 -18.10
N VAL A 107 5.42 -3.08 -18.07
CA VAL A 107 6.80 -2.95 -18.58
C VAL A 107 6.87 -3.68 -19.89
N THR A 108 6.46 -4.97 -19.89
CA THR A 108 6.30 -5.79 -21.10
C THR A 108 4.95 -6.49 -21.03
N SER A 109 4.68 -7.38 -21.99
CA SER A 109 3.46 -8.21 -21.93
C SER A 109 3.49 -9.22 -20.79
N GLU A 110 4.64 -9.46 -20.17
CA GLU A 110 4.80 -10.45 -19.10
C GLU A 110 5.26 -9.86 -17.77
N ASP A 111 5.69 -8.61 -17.75
CA ASP A 111 6.22 -7.93 -16.58
C ASP A 111 5.43 -6.67 -16.29
N ALA A 112 5.40 -6.28 -15.02
CA ALA A 112 4.82 -5.01 -14.61
C ALA A 112 5.73 -4.31 -13.61
N LYS A 113 5.45 -3.05 -13.38
CA LYS A 113 6.05 -2.30 -12.29
C LYS A 113 4.93 -1.71 -11.45
N MET A 114 5.20 -1.51 -10.17
CA MET A 114 4.22 -0.97 -9.26
C MET A 114 4.84 0.06 -8.34
N LYS A 115 3.99 0.94 -7.86
CA LYS A 115 4.35 1.98 -6.91
C LYS A 115 3.21 2.16 -5.93
N VAL A 116 3.54 2.39 -4.67
CA VAL A 116 2.57 2.71 -3.63
C VAL A 116 2.70 4.19 -3.27
N THR A 117 1.59 4.87 -3.22
CA THR A 117 1.54 6.29 -2.84
C THR A 117 0.56 6.43 -1.68
N ILE A 118 0.96 7.18 -0.67
CA ILE A 118 0.08 7.53 0.45
C ILE A 118 -0.02 9.06 0.55
N ARG A 119 -1.23 9.55 0.79
CA ARG A 119 -1.48 10.96 1.05
C ARG A 119 -2.25 11.08 2.35
N ALA A 120 -1.76 11.93 3.23
CA ALA A 120 -2.35 12.14 4.55
C ALA A 120 -2.62 13.62 4.78
N GLU A 121 -3.70 13.91 5.49
CA GLU A 121 -4.04 15.27 5.90
C GLU A 121 -3.53 15.47 7.33
N VAL A 122 -2.53 16.31 7.48
CA VAL A 122 -1.86 16.56 8.76
C VAL A 122 -1.56 18.06 8.90
N ASN A 123 -1.56 18.54 10.15
CA ASN A 123 -1.07 19.89 10.42
C ASN A 123 0.47 19.88 10.48
N MET A 124 1.08 21.06 10.57
CA MET A 124 2.53 21.18 10.56
C MET A 124 3.20 20.45 11.71
N PHE A 125 2.56 20.42 12.86
CA PHE A 125 3.09 19.72 14.04
C PHE A 125 3.11 18.20 13.80
N MET A 126 2.00 17.65 13.32
CA MET A 126 1.90 16.22 13.03
C MET A 126 2.78 15.81 11.85
N LYS A 127 2.98 16.71 10.88
CA LYS A 127 3.83 16.43 9.73
C LYS A 127 5.22 15.99 10.13
N ALA A 128 5.83 16.66 11.11
CA ALA A 128 7.16 16.31 11.59
C ALA A 128 7.17 14.92 12.26
N MET A 129 6.06 14.54 12.91
CA MET A 129 5.95 13.27 13.63
C MET A 129 5.70 12.08 12.70
N VAL A 130 4.90 12.28 11.63
CA VAL A 130 4.44 11.17 10.79
C VAL A 130 5.22 10.99 9.50
N SER A 131 6.03 11.99 9.09
CA SER A 131 6.71 11.96 7.80
C SER A 131 7.62 10.74 7.64
N LYS A 132 8.49 10.48 8.61
CA LYS A 132 9.40 9.36 8.53
C LYS A 132 8.69 8.01 8.62
N PRO A 133 7.77 7.78 9.59
CA PRO A 133 7.02 6.53 9.63
C PRO A 133 6.21 6.27 8.36
N LEU A 134 5.57 7.29 7.78
CA LEU A 134 4.79 7.11 6.56
C LEU A 134 5.66 6.82 5.35
N GLN A 135 6.80 7.50 5.22
CA GLN A 135 7.74 7.24 4.12
C GLN A 135 8.31 5.83 4.21
N GLU A 136 8.70 5.40 5.40
CA GLU A 136 9.18 4.04 5.59
C GLU A 136 8.08 3.01 5.39
N GLY A 137 6.87 3.31 5.87
CA GLY A 137 5.73 2.40 5.74
C GLY A 137 5.33 2.17 4.30
N VAL A 138 5.30 3.21 3.48
CA VAL A 138 4.93 3.08 2.06
C VAL A 138 5.98 2.27 1.29
N GLU A 139 7.25 2.45 1.61
CA GLU A 139 8.34 1.68 1.00
C GLU A 139 8.27 0.19 1.40
N LYS A 140 8.03 -0.07 2.68
CA LYS A 140 7.91 -1.44 3.18
C LYS A 140 6.70 -2.16 2.61
N LEU A 141 5.58 -1.44 2.46
CA LEU A 141 4.39 -2.00 1.83
C LEU A 141 4.66 -2.38 0.37
N ALA A 142 5.35 -1.49 -0.36
CA ALA A 142 5.72 -1.77 -1.75
C ALA A 142 6.65 -2.98 -1.87
N GLU A 143 7.63 -3.10 -0.97
CA GLU A 143 8.51 -4.26 -0.93
C GLU A 143 7.73 -5.56 -0.70
N MET A 144 6.78 -5.51 0.23
CA MET A 144 5.92 -6.64 0.54
C MET A 144 5.08 -7.07 -0.66
N LEU A 145 4.45 -6.10 -1.34
CA LEU A 145 3.64 -6.37 -2.52
C LEU A 145 4.47 -6.92 -3.67
N ALA A 146 5.72 -6.47 -3.83
CA ALA A 146 6.60 -6.95 -4.87
C ALA A 146 7.04 -8.41 -4.67
N MET A 147 6.95 -8.92 -3.44
CA MET A 147 7.33 -10.31 -3.14
C MET A 147 6.19 -11.31 -3.28
N ILE A 148 4.98 -10.86 -3.57
CA ILE A 148 3.83 -11.74 -3.74
C ILE A 148 3.96 -12.52 -5.05
N HIS A 149 3.56 -13.78 -5.04
CA HIS A 149 3.43 -14.60 -6.25
C HIS A 149 2.05 -14.37 -6.86
N TYR A 150 2.02 -13.59 -7.88
CA TYR A 150 0.78 -13.23 -8.56
C TYR A 150 0.27 -14.25 -9.57
#